data_a1370c1ff9da9dfa7756e15caa66e7fb
#
_entry.id   a1370c1ff9da9dfa7756e15caa66e7fb
#
_cell.length_a   1.000
_cell.length_b   1.000
_cell.length_c   1.000
_cell.angle_alpha   90.00
_cell.angle_beta   90.00
_cell.angle_gamma   90.00
#
_symmetry.space_group_name_H-M   'P 1'
#
loop_
_entity.id
_entity.type
_entity.pdbx_description
1 polymer ?
#
loop_
_entity_poly.entity_id
_entity_poly.type
_entity_poly.pdbx_seq_one_letter_code
_entity_poly.pdbx_strand_id
1 'polypeptide(L)'
;MSQDKKNFVAVRTQYYKRNAAQKVLAHGYRKHSNSPNVYEKDTRHNFGMRYKSLDDCMAQYKATSGRKPQDKMNVLFEHVVVFSEGQFKERKPNKKEFDECMQRYIKAIHAAFGFQPMGYELHLDEGHTDEKTGEFKRNIHAHVYFFNYDFKKKKAPLRDLMKKGKDENGKTLPLNHNFVKMQDMAAMAFKPLGFRRGISKGERNRKHLDKGTYVVSKKLSEIINRYDKVRRLVHNLDKDITAKKLKLKEQEERLTEYQELEELHNTKIQPMLLAFENLEDAFKAGQDYEEQLNRFNKLQSEITEKDLKKAGRKIKKI
;
A
#
# COMPACT_ATOMS: atom_id res chain seq x y z
N MET A 1 25.66 -2.49 7.61
CA MET A 1 24.66 -1.42 7.29
C MET A 1 23.22 -1.92 7.21
N SER A 2 22.73 -2.82 8.09
CA SER A 2 21.34 -3.34 8.01
C SER A 2 20.48 -3.19 9.27
N GLN A 3 20.96 -2.58 10.34
CA GLN A 3 20.21 -2.44 11.61
C GLN A 3 19.18 -1.29 11.62
N ASP A 4 19.27 -0.30 10.72
CA ASP A 4 18.43 0.91 10.76
C ASP A 4 16.99 0.78 10.27
N LYS A 5 16.58 -0.38 9.78
CA LYS A 5 15.23 -0.57 9.20
C LYS A 5 14.19 -1.14 10.15
N LYS A 6 14.55 -1.53 11.36
CA LYS A 6 13.70 -2.40 12.21
C LYS A 6 12.85 -1.69 13.26
N ASN A 7 13.10 -0.42 13.56
CA ASN A 7 12.47 0.23 14.72
C ASN A 7 11.98 1.66 14.46
N PHE A 8 11.37 1.92 13.32
CA PHE A 8 10.86 3.25 13.01
C PHE A 8 9.35 3.39 13.31
N VAL A 9 8.95 4.63 13.62
CA VAL A 9 7.58 5.13 13.56
C VAL A 9 7.49 6.26 12.54
N ALA A 10 6.43 6.28 11.75
CA ALA A 10 6.16 7.33 10.76
C ALA A 10 4.67 7.69 10.74
N VAL A 11 4.35 8.92 10.36
CA VAL A 11 2.98 9.43 10.31
C VAL A 11 2.61 9.80 8.88
N ARG A 12 1.45 9.38 8.43
CA ARG A 12 0.79 9.88 7.24
C ARG A 12 -0.44 10.64 7.64
N THR A 13 -0.62 11.82 7.09
CA THR A 13 -1.76 12.68 7.41
C THR A 13 -2.73 12.69 6.24
N GLN A 14 -4.01 12.56 6.53
CA GLN A 14 -5.09 12.67 5.56
C GLN A 14 -6.24 13.48 6.16
N TYR A 15 -7.07 14.06 5.32
CA TYR A 15 -8.23 14.82 5.78
C TYR A 15 -9.42 14.59 4.85
N TYR A 16 -10.61 14.57 5.48
CA TYR A 16 -11.80 14.08 4.79
C TYR A 16 -13.01 14.96 5.05
N LYS A 17 -13.82 15.15 4.00
CA LYS A 17 -15.17 15.66 4.11
C LYS A 17 -16.09 14.63 4.78
N ARG A 18 -17.27 15.05 5.21
CA ARG A 18 -18.19 14.23 6.02
C ARG A 18 -18.44 12.82 5.47
N ASN A 19 -18.82 12.70 4.19
CA ASN A 19 -19.16 11.39 3.60
C ASN A 19 -17.95 10.45 3.55
N ALA A 20 -16.78 10.98 3.20
CA ALA A 20 -15.54 10.20 3.19
C ALA A 20 -15.08 9.86 4.62
N ALA A 21 -15.27 10.77 5.58
CA ALA A 21 -14.95 10.56 6.99
C ALA A 21 -15.71 9.36 7.59
N GLN A 22 -16.99 9.19 7.26
CA GLN A 22 -17.79 8.06 7.72
C GLN A 22 -17.24 6.72 7.20
N LYS A 23 -16.82 6.66 5.92
CA LYS A 23 -16.21 5.46 5.31
C LYS A 23 -14.86 5.13 5.96
N VAL A 24 -14.04 6.14 6.21
CA VAL A 24 -12.72 5.98 6.86
C VAL A 24 -12.87 5.46 8.29
N LEU A 25 -13.79 6.04 9.06
CA LEU A 25 -14.10 5.57 10.42
C LEU A 25 -14.68 4.15 10.42
N ALA A 26 -15.54 3.81 9.46
CA ALA A 26 -16.06 2.46 9.31
C ALA A 26 -14.97 1.43 9.01
N HIS A 27 -14.00 1.79 8.14
CA HIS A 27 -12.82 0.96 7.87
C HIS A 27 -11.96 0.77 9.12
N GLY A 28 -11.61 1.86 9.80
CA GLY A 28 -10.77 1.80 10.99
C GLY A 28 -11.41 1.00 12.13
N TYR A 29 -12.72 1.10 12.29
CA TYR A 29 -13.49 0.33 13.28
C TYR A 29 -13.86 -1.09 12.84
N ARG A 30 -13.33 -1.55 11.68
CA ARG A 30 -13.65 -2.89 11.12
C ARG A 30 -15.14 -3.16 10.98
N LYS A 31 -15.94 -2.12 10.70
CA LYS A 31 -17.39 -2.30 10.45
C LYS A 31 -17.70 -2.98 9.11
N HIS A 32 -16.72 -3.00 8.18
CA HIS A 32 -16.82 -3.67 6.88
C HIS A 32 -15.55 -4.49 6.66
N SER A 33 -15.71 -5.78 6.35
CA SER A 33 -14.65 -6.81 6.30
C SER A 33 -13.93 -6.93 4.95
N ASN A 34 -14.32 -6.20 3.91
CA ASN A 34 -13.88 -6.48 2.54
C ASN A 34 -12.54 -5.84 2.14
N SER A 35 -11.56 -5.79 3.04
CA SER A 35 -10.21 -5.34 2.66
C SER A 35 -9.32 -6.55 2.37
N PRO A 36 -8.79 -6.72 1.14
CA PRO A 36 -8.06 -7.93 0.71
C PRO A 36 -6.75 -8.19 1.48
N ASN A 37 -6.32 -7.22 2.30
CA ASN A 37 -5.09 -7.32 3.11
C ASN A 37 -5.38 -7.56 4.59
N VAL A 38 -6.64 -7.76 4.98
CA VAL A 38 -7.04 -8.04 6.37
C VAL A 38 -7.01 -9.55 6.61
N TYR A 39 -6.35 -9.94 7.68
CA TYR A 39 -6.31 -11.32 8.16
C TYR A 39 -7.31 -11.44 9.30
N GLU A 40 -8.54 -11.84 9.00
CA GLU A 40 -9.69 -11.81 9.93
C GLU A 40 -9.40 -12.53 11.26
N LYS A 41 -8.60 -13.60 11.24
CA LYS A 41 -8.18 -14.33 12.45
C LYS A 41 -7.42 -13.45 13.46
N ASP A 42 -6.74 -12.43 12.98
CA ASP A 42 -5.93 -11.53 13.81
C ASP A 42 -6.70 -10.27 14.24
N THR A 43 -7.90 -10.01 13.68
CA THR A 43 -8.73 -8.82 13.99
C THR A 43 -9.08 -8.73 15.49
N ARG A 44 -9.19 -9.84 16.19
CA ARG A 44 -9.38 -9.91 17.64
C ARG A 44 -8.24 -9.28 18.44
N HIS A 45 -7.08 -9.11 17.85
CA HIS A 45 -5.91 -8.49 18.48
C HIS A 45 -5.84 -6.99 18.27
N ASN A 46 -6.67 -6.44 17.38
CA ASN A 46 -6.80 -5.00 17.22
C ASN A 46 -7.35 -4.39 18.50
N PHE A 47 -6.89 -3.20 18.84
CA PHE A 47 -7.41 -2.46 19.98
C PHE A 47 -7.30 -0.96 19.76
N GLY A 48 -8.09 -0.21 20.51
CA GLY A 48 -8.10 1.23 20.40
C GLY A 48 -8.82 1.88 21.58
N MET A 49 -8.95 3.18 21.48
CA MET A 49 -9.66 3.99 22.46
C MET A 49 -10.47 5.07 21.76
N ARG A 50 -11.76 5.16 22.10
CA ARG A 50 -12.68 6.14 21.52
C ARG A 50 -13.05 7.18 22.57
N TYR A 51 -12.82 8.43 22.26
CA TYR A 51 -13.13 9.57 23.15
C TYR A 51 -14.46 10.23 22.79
N LYS A 52 -14.64 10.47 21.46
CA LYS A 52 -15.84 11.10 20.90
C LYS A 52 -16.16 10.51 19.53
N SER A 53 -17.44 10.41 19.23
CA SER A 53 -17.87 10.09 17.87
C SER A 53 -17.79 11.31 16.96
N LEU A 54 -17.86 11.09 15.63
CA LEU A 54 -17.96 12.17 14.67
C LEU A 54 -19.23 12.99 14.88
N ASP A 55 -20.35 12.33 15.20
CA ASP A 55 -21.64 12.98 15.41
C ASP A 55 -21.63 13.84 16.68
N ASP A 56 -20.98 13.40 17.78
CA ASP A 56 -20.79 14.22 18.98
C ASP A 56 -19.97 15.48 18.68
N CYS A 57 -18.88 15.33 17.90
CA CYS A 57 -18.07 16.47 17.48
C CYS A 57 -18.85 17.45 16.59
N MET A 58 -19.68 16.93 15.68
CA MET A 58 -20.55 17.72 14.82
C MET A 58 -21.64 18.46 15.61
N ALA A 59 -22.26 17.80 16.60
CA ALA A 59 -23.23 18.41 17.50
C ALA A 59 -22.57 19.53 18.32
N GLN A 60 -21.40 19.26 18.90
CA GLN A 60 -20.63 20.28 19.64
C GLN A 60 -20.21 21.44 18.74
N TYR A 61 -19.81 21.17 17.49
CA TYR A 61 -19.50 22.22 16.51
C TYR A 61 -20.71 23.12 16.27
N LYS A 62 -21.91 22.53 16.05
CA LYS A 62 -23.15 23.29 15.85
C LYS A 62 -23.47 24.16 17.08
N ALA A 63 -23.35 23.61 18.28
CA ALA A 63 -23.55 24.33 19.52
C ALA A 63 -22.59 25.52 19.70
N THR A 64 -21.30 25.31 19.32
CA THR A 64 -20.25 26.33 19.49
C THR A 64 -20.27 27.41 18.41
N SER A 65 -20.58 27.05 17.15
CA SER A 65 -20.51 27.93 15.98
C SER A 65 -21.85 28.50 15.55
N GLY A 66 -22.97 28.05 16.12
CA GLY A 66 -24.34 28.39 15.74
C GLY A 66 -24.81 27.81 14.41
N ARG A 67 -23.99 27.04 13.71
CA ARG A 67 -24.29 26.46 12.37
C ARG A 67 -23.72 25.08 12.17
N LYS A 68 -24.30 24.31 11.26
CA LYS A 68 -23.75 23.01 10.83
C LYS A 68 -22.44 23.21 10.04
N PRO A 69 -21.48 22.26 10.10
CA PRO A 69 -20.34 22.28 9.19
C PRO A 69 -20.78 22.28 7.73
N GLN A 70 -20.12 23.10 6.91
CA GLN A 70 -20.39 23.15 5.47
C GLN A 70 -19.93 21.86 4.80
N ASP A 71 -20.60 21.41 3.73
CA ASP A 71 -20.25 20.18 3.00
C ASP A 71 -18.83 20.17 2.44
N LYS A 72 -18.31 21.37 2.09
CA LYS A 72 -16.92 21.54 1.64
C LYS A 72 -15.87 21.45 2.75
N MET A 73 -16.29 21.49 4.03
CA MET A 73 -15.38 21.44 5.16
C MET A 73 -14.79 20.03 5.32
N ASN A 74 -13.48 19.93 5.44
CA ASN A 74 -12.84 18.71 5.92
C ASN A 74 -13.09 18.61 7.43
N VAL A 75 -13.90 17.65 7.84
CA VAL A 75 -14.33 17.49 9.24
C VAL A 75 -13.40 16.53 10.01
N LEU A 76 -12.84 15.55 9.33
CA LEU A 76 -11.93 14.57 9.91
C LEU A 76 -10.49 14.84 9.45
N PHE A 77 -9.58 14.82 10.40
CA PHE A 77 -8.15 14.81 10.19
C PHE A 77 -7.60 13.49 10.77
N GLU A 78 -7.02 12.69 9.93
CA GLU A 78 -6.52 11.35 10.28
C GLU A 78 -5.01 11.32 10.24
N HIS A 79 -4.42 10.71 11.24
CA HIS A 79 -3.03 10.26 11.20
C HIS A 79 -2.98 8.74 11.12
N VAL A 80 -2.42 8.21 10.05
CA VAL A 80 -2.03 6.80 9.97
C VAL A 80 -0.61 6.70 10.51
N VAL A 81 -0.48 6.25 11.74
CA VAL A 81 0.81 6.08 12.43
C VAL A 81 1.31 4.67 12.13
N VAL A 82 2.36 4.55 11.33
CA VAL A 82 2.92 3.27 10.88
C VAL A 82 4.11 2.89 11.75
N PHE A 83 4.16 1.62 12.15
CA PHE A 83 5.21 1.05 13.00
C PHE A 83 5.97 -0.03 12.25
N SER A 84 7.29 -0.13 12.47
CA SER A 84 8.05 -1.26 11.95
C SER A 84 7.71 -2.54 12.70
N GLU A 85 7.41 -3.60 11.94
CA GLU A 85 7.07 -4.91 12.51
C GLU A 85 8.21 -5.50 13.37
N GLY A 86 9.47 -5.25 12.98
CA GLY A 86 10.64 -5.75 13.69
C GLY A 86 10.64 -5.37 15.17
N GLN A 87 10.30 -4.10 15.49
CA GLN A 87 10.25 -3.62 16.86
C GLN A 87 9.12 -4.29 17.67
N PHE A 88 7.98 -4.57 17.05
CA PHE A 88 6.91 -5.32 17.71
C PHE A 88 7.30 -6.78 17.98
N LYS A 89 8.07 -7.41 17.10
CA LYS A 89 8.60 -8.77 17.31
C LYS A 89 9.63 -8.82 18.43
N GLU A 90 10.51 -7.82 18.51
CA GLU A 90 11.58 -7.76 19.51
C GLU A 90 11.08 -7.40 20.92
N ARG A 91 10.20 -6.42 21.05
CA ARG A 91 9.78 -5.91 22.35
C ARG A 91 8.38 -6.34 22.79
N LYS A 92 7.46 -6.67 21.89
CA LYS A 92 6.05 -7.02 22.18
C LYS A 92 5.40 -6.06 23.21
N PRO A 93 5.21 -4.76 22.88
CA PRO A 93 4.65 -3.81 23.83
C PRO A 93 3.26 -4.29 24.28
N ASN A 94 2.99 -4.21 25.60
CA ASN A 94 1.66 -4.52 26.09
C ASN A 94 0.68 -3.38 25.74
N LYS A 95 -0.61 -3.66 25.83
CA LYS A 95 -1.66 -2.70 25.50
C LYS A 95 -1.54 -1.40 26.30
N LYS A 96 -1.28 -1.48 27.62
CA LYS A 96 -1.17 -0.32 28.50
C LYS A 96 -0.03 0.60 28.09
N GLU A 97 1.16 0.05 27.87
CA GLU A 97 2.33 0.83 27.41
C GLU A 97 2.08 1.52 26.07
N PHE A 98 1.42 0.81 25.14
CA PHE A 98 1.06 1.37 23.85
C PHE A 98 0.03 2.49 23.99
N ASP A 99 -1.03 2.28 24.79
CA ASP A 99 -2.06 3.28 25.09
C ASP A 99 -1.44 4.56 25.69
N GLU A 100 -0.53 4.44 26.63
CA GLU A 100 0.17 5.58 27.25
C GLU A 100 0.98 6.39 26.22
N CYS A 101 1.69 5.71 25.33
CA CYS A 101 2.44 6.36 24.25
C CYS A 101 1.50 7.04 23.25
N MET A 102 0.40 6.37 22.89
CA MET A 102 -0.58 6.92 21.95
C MET A 102 -1.31 8.14 22.55
N GLN A 103 -1.71 8.07 23.81
CA GLN A 103 -2.31 9.22 24.51
C GLN A 103 -1.36 10.41 24.58
N ARG A 104 -0.08 10.16 24.83
CA ARG A 104 0.98 11.19 24.82
C ARG A 104 1.07 11.87 23.45
N TYR A 105 1.05 11.07 22.38
CA TYR A 105 1.04 11.56 21.02
C TYR A 105 -0.20 12.41 20.73
N ILE A 106 -1.39 11.88 21.03
CA ILE A 106 -2.67 12.58 20.79
C ILE A 106 -2.74 13.91 21.54
N LYS A 107 -2.32 13.92 22.82
CA LYS A 107 -2.25 15.14 23.64
C LYS A 107 -1.29 16.16 23.04
N ALA A 108 -0.12 15.71 22.55
CA ALA A 108 0.86 16.61 21.92
C ALA A 108 0.31 17.25 20.63
N ILE A 109 -0.37 16.47 19.78
CA ILE A 109 -1.00 16.98 18.56
C ILE A 109 -2.12 17.97 18.89
N HIS A 110 -2.99 17.64 19.85
CA HIS A 110 -4.04 18.55 20.32
C HIS A 110 -3.48 19.88 20.84
N ALA A 111 -2.49 19.80 21.72
CA ALA A 111 -1.87 21.00 22.32
C ALA A 111 -1.16 21.89 21.29
N ALA A 112 -0.45 21.28 20.31
CA ALA A 112 0.32 22.02 19.34
C ALA A 112 -0.54 22.64 18.23
N PHE A 113 -1.59 21.95 17.80
CA PHE A 113 -2.35 22.32 16.59
C PHE A 113 -3.82 22.63 16.85
N GLY A 114 -4.40 22.19 17.97
CA GLY A 114 -5.80 22.46 18.35
C GLY A 114 -6.82 21.50 17.73
N PHE A 115 -6.39 20.42 17.04
CA PHE A 115 -7.31 19.39 16.57
C PHE A 115 -7.99 18.68 17.74
N GLN A 116 -9.32 18.51 17.68
CA GLN A 116 -10.06 17.81 18.74
C GLN A 116 -9.87 16.30 18.63
N PRO A 117 -9.31 15.63 19.65
CA PRO A 117 -9.16 14.18 19.62
C PRO A 117 -10.51 13.45 19.57
N MET A 118 -10.58 12.41 18.74
CA MET A 118 -11.73 11.51 18.65
C MET A 118 -11.41 10.10 19.12
N GLY A 119 -10.15 9.67 19.00
CA GLY A 119 -9.68 8.35 19.42
C GLY A 119 -8.65 7.76 18.46
N TYR A 120 -8.37 6.48 18.64
CA TYR A 120 -7.51 5.72 17.74
C TYR A 120 -7.89 4.24 17.71
N GLU A 121 -7.47 3.54 16.66
CA GLU A 121 -7.57 2.09 16.50
C GLU A 121 -6.22 1.56 15.96
N LEU A 122 -5.61 0.62 16.67
CA LEU A 122 -4.41 -0.09 16.24
C LEU A 122 -4.80 -1.34 15.46
N HIS A 123 -4.25 -1.47 14.26
CA HIS A 123 -4.43 -2.61 13.37
C HIS A 123 -3.20 -3.51 13.41
N LEU A 124 -3.39 -4.73 13.87
CA LEU A 124 -2.41 -5.82 13.88
C LEU A 124 -2.75 -6.90 12.85
N ASP A 125 -3.90 -6.77 12.18
CA ASP A 125 -4.51 -7.73 11.27
C ASP A 125 -4.28 -7.45 9.80
N GLU A 126 -3.58 -6.39 9.45
CA GLU A 126 -3.23 -6.09 8.05
C GLU A 126 -1.82 -6.54 7.70
N GLY A 127 -1.67 -7.04 6.47
CA GLY A 127 -0.37 -7.45 5.97
C GLY A 127 -0.43 -8.08 4.58
N HIS A 128 0.61 -8.81 4.25
CA HIS A 128 0.69 -9.60 3.02
C HIS A 128 1.61 -10.78 3.23
N THR A 129 1.33 -11.89 2.59
CA THR A 129 2.25 -13.03 2.53
C THR A 129 3.35 -12.72 1.51
N ASP A 130 4.60 -12.90 1.91
CA ASP A 130 5.74 -12.81 1.00
C ASP A 130 5.75 -14.09 0.14
N GLU A 131 5.58 -13.93 -1.16
CA GLU A 131 5.45 -15.07 -2.10
C GLU A 131 6.72 -15.92 -2.19
N LYS A 132 7.88 -15.35 -1.84
CA LYS A 132 9.16 -16.06 -1.90
C LYS A 132 9.44 -16.91 -0.66
N THR A 133 9.03 -16.38 0.50
CA THR A 133 9.33 -17.01 1.80
C THR A 133 8.11 -17.68 2.42
N GLY A 134 6.89 -17.39 1.94
CA GLY A 134 5.64 -17.83 2.55
C GLY A 134 5.35 -17.12 3.89
N GLU A 135 6.22 -16.21 4.34
CA GLU A 135 6.07 -15.51 5.62
C GLU A 135 5.03 -14.40 5.52
N PHE A 136 4.13 -14.34 6.50
CA PHE A 136 3.19 -13.23 6.61
C PHE A 136 3.87 -12.01 7.24
N LYS A 137 4.00 -10.92 6.47
CA LYS A 137 4.54 -9.63 6.90
C LYS A 137 3.41 -8.69 7.29
N ARG A 138 3.38 -8.30 8.56
CA ARG A 138 2.38 -7.38 9.09
C ARG A 138 2.66 -5.93 8.70
N ASN A 139 1.59 -5.22 8.37
CA ASN A 139 1.58 -3.77 8.22
C ASN A 139 0.96 -3.14 9.47
N ILE A 140 1.74 -3.07 10.55
CA ILE A 140 1.26 -2.57 11.83
C ILE A 140 1.10 -1.06 11.76
N HIS A 141 -0.11 -0.58 12.01
CA HIS A 141 -0.42 0.85 11.97
C HIS A 141 -1.61 1.20 12.86
N ALA A 142 -1.64 2.43 13.33
CA ALA A 142 -2.77 2.98 14.06
C ALA A 142 -3.43 4.10 13.27
N HIS A 143 -4.74 4.04 13.18
CA HIS A 143 -5.57 5.15 12.73
C HIS A 143 -5.87 6.05 13.93
N VAL A 144 -5.39 7.28 13.91
CA VAL A 144 -5.65 8.27 14.95
C VAL A 144 -6.53 9.36 14.39
N TYR A 145 -7.67 9.58 15.01
CA TYR A 145 -8.72 10.44 14.51
C TYR A 145 -8.83 11.73 15.29
N PHE A 146 -8.91 12.83 14.56
CA PHE A 146 -9.14 14.16 15.09
C PHE A 146 -10.28 14.84 14.33
N PHE A 147 -11.16 15.53 15.04
CA PHE A 147 -12.08 16.44 14.42
C PHE A 147 -11.37 17.78 14.12
N ASN A 148 -11.55 18.29 12.91
CA ASN A 148 -10.85 19.49 12.42
C ASN A 148 -11.50 20.77 12.96
N TYR A 149 -11.53 20.90 14.27
CA TYR A 149 -11.98 22.13 14.94
C TYR A 149 -11.34 22.30 16.31
N ASP A 150 -10.85 23.52 16.57
CA ASP A 150 -10.40 23.96 17.89
C ASP A 150 -11.55 24.66 18.58
N PHE A 151 -12.17 23.99 19.55
CA PHE A 151 -13.33 24.54 20.27
C PHE A 151 -12.99 25.73 21.16
N LYS A 152 -11.74 25.90 21.59
CA LYS A 152 -11.28 27.07 22.36
C LYS A 152 -11.10 28.25 21.45
N LYS A 153 -10.42 28.11 20.33
CA LYS A 153 -10.12 29.18 19.37
C LYS A 153 -11.22 29.38 18.34
N LYS A 154 -12.27 28.54 18.36
CA LYS A 154 -13.41 28.56 17.43
C LYS A 154 -13.02 28.62 15.96
N LYS A 155 -12.00 27.83 15.55
CA LYS A 155 -11.49 27.80 14.18
C LYS A 155 -11.05 26.39 13.76
N ALA A 156 -10.99 26.17 12.43
CA ALA A 156 -10.50 24.91 11.85
C ALA A 156 -8.98 24.93 11.71
N PRO A 157 -8.21 24.13 12.48
CA PRO A 157 -6.75 24.16 12.51
C PRO A 157 -6.11 23.82 11.16
N LEU A 158 -6.73 22.93 10.38
CA LEU A 158 -6.20 22.49 9.09
C LEU A 158 -5.96 23.66 8.13
N ARG A 159 -6.82 24.68 8.17
CA ARG A 159 -6.67 25.87 7.33
C ARG A 159 -5.35 26.62 7.61
N ASP A 160 -5.02 26.81 8.89
CA ASP A 160 -3.79 27.50 9.29
C ASP A 160 -2.55 26.62 8.99
N LEU A 161 -2.68 25.31 9.22
CA LEU A 161 -1.64 24.34 8.93
C LEU A 161 -1.26 24.34 7.45
N MET A 162 -2.25 24.38 6.56
CA MET A 162 -2.02 24.41 5.11
C MET A 162 -1.50 25.75 4.61
N LYS A 163 -1.92 26.89 5.20
CA LYS A 163 -1.38 28.21 4.86
C LYS A 163 0.13 28.30 5.13
N LYS A 164 0.58 27.80 6.27
CA LYS A 164 2.00 27.77 6.65
C LYS A 164 2.85 26.81 5.79
N GLY A 165 2.23 25.99 4.97
CA GLY A 165 2.89 25.12 4.00
C GLY A 165 3.01 25.73 2.60
N LYS A 166 2.76 27.04 2.45
CA LYS A 166 2.87 27.78 1.20
C LYS A 166 3.96 28.84 1.32
N ASP A 167 4.62 29.15 0.20
CA ASP A 167 5.48 30.31 0.09
C ASP A 167 4.66 31.62 -0.02
N GLU A 168 5.35 32.74 -0.10
CA GLU A 168 4.77 34.09 -0.25
C GLU A 168 3.92 34.25 -1.51
N ASN A 169 4.20 33.47 -2.56
CA ASN A 169 3.45 33.45 -3.81
C ASN A 169 2.26 32.45 -3.78
N GLY A 170 1.99 31.83 -2.63
CA GLY A 170 0.91 30.86 -2.45
C GLY A 170 1.20 29.45 -3.02
N LYS A 171 2.42 29.20 -3.51
CA LYS A 171 2.85 27.88 -4.01
C LYS A 171 3.12 26.93 -2.83
N THR A 172 2.72 25.69 -2.97
CA THR A 172 2.95 24.68 -1.94
C THR A 172 4.45 24.37 -1.80
N LEU A 173 4.97 24.52 -0.59
CA LEU A 173 6.35 24.15 -0.27
C LEU A 173 6.56 22.65 -0.46
N PRO A 174 7.74 22.21 -0.91
CA PRO A 174 8.08 20.79 -1.03
C PRO A 174 7.97 20.04 0.30
N LEU A 175 8.19 20.76 1.41
CA LEU A 175 8.12 20.24 2.77
C LEU A 175 7.35 21.20 3.66
N ASN A 176 6.20 20.74 4.18
CA ASN A 176 5.47 21.51 5.21
C ASN A 176 6.01 21.15 6.59
N HIS A 177 6.66 22.11 7.26
CA HIS A 177 7.26 21.94 8.58
C HIS A 177 6.28 21.45 9.66
N ASN A 178 4.99 21.73 9.54
CA ASN A 178 4.00 21.21 10.48
C ASN A 178 3.90 19.67 10.41
N PHE A 179 3.97 19.10 9.21
CA PHE A 179 3.98 17.63 9.05
C PHE A 179 5.28 17.02 9.53
N VAL A 180 6.42 17.71 9.35
CA VAL A 180 7.70 17.30 9.95
C VAL A 180 7.58 17.25 11.48
N LYS A 181 7.03 18.30 12.09
CA LYS A 181 6.80 18.36 13.53
C LYS A 181 5.89 17.23 14.04
N MET A 182 4.88 16.83 13.28
CA MET A 182 4.03 15.67 13.62
C MET A 182 4.80 14.35 13.63
N GLN A 183 5.76 14.17 12.70
CA GLN A 183 6.68 13.02 12.69
C GLN A 183 7.56 13.00 13.94
N ASP A 184 8.12 14.16 14.32
CA ASP A 184 8.97 14.28 15.50
C ASP A 184 8.18 13.99 16.78
N MET A 185 6.95 14.50 16.88
CA MET A 185 6.05 14.21 18.00
C MET A 185 5.73 12.73 18.14
N ALA A 186 5.50 12.02 17.03
CA ALA A 186 5.30 10.57 17.06
C ALA A 186 6.57 9.86 17.53
N ALA A 187 7.73 10.20 16.99
CA ALA A 187 8.99 9.60 17.43
C ALA A 187 9.25 9.82 18.93
N MET A 188 8.99 11.02 19.44
CA MET A 188 9.13 11.33 20.87
C MET A 188 8.14 10.53 21.72
N ALA A 189 6.88 10.43 21.31
CA ALA A 189 5.84 9.74 22.06
C ALA A 189 6.10 8.23 22.16
N PHE A 190 6.62 7.61 21.09
CA PHE A 190 6.87 6.17 21.01
C PHE A 190 8.33 5.77 21.32
N LYS A 191 9.18 6.73 21.69
CA LYS A 191 10.56 6.46 22.13
C LYS A 191 10.66 5.44 23.29
N PRO A 192 9.77 5.47 24.32
CA PRO A 192 9.81 4.48 25.39
C PRO A 192 9.63 3.03 24.92
N LEU A 193 8.94 2.83 23.79
CA LEU A 193 8.78 1.52 23.13
C LEU A 193 9.95 1.16 22.19
N GLY A 194 11.00 1.97 22.14
CA GLY A 194 12.19 1.75 21.31
C GLY A 194 12.02 2.20 19.85
N PHE A 195 10.93 2.89 19.50
CA PHE A 195 10.76 3.44 18.16
C PHE A 195 11.56 4.72 17.96
N ARG A 196 12.09 4.89 16.76
CA ARG A 196 12.77 6.08 16.29
C ARG A 196 12.02 6.72 15.12
N ARG A 197 12.36 7.96 14.82
CA ARG A 197 11.80 8.64 13.67
C ARG A 197 12.14 7.90 12.37
N GLY A 198 11.16 7.72 11.50
CA GLY A 198 11.37 7.24 10.14
C GLY A 198 12.23 8.21 9.32
N ILE A 199 12.98 7.70 8.37
CA ILE A 199 13.80 8.51 7.44
C ILE A 199 12.88 9.34 6.55
N SER A 200 13.22 10.62 6.32
CA SER A 200 12.42 11.54 5.53
C SER A 200 12.32 11.09 4.06
N LYS A 201 11.24 11.51 3.40
CA LYS A 201 10.99 11.18 1.98
C LYS A 201 12.11 11.74 1.08
N GLY A 202 12.64 12.94 1.40
CA GLY A 202 13.72 13.58 0.66
C GLY A 202 15.01 12.76 0.65
N GLU A 203 15.32 12.09 1.77
CA GLU A 203 16.52 11.26 1.90
C GLU A 203 16.40 9.90 1.17
N ARG A 204 15.17 9.40 0.99
CA ARG A 204 14.93 8.09 0.36
C ARG A 204 14.69 8.13 -1.14
N ASN A 205 14.46 9.28 -1.71
CA ASN A 205 14.12 9.47 -3.13
C ASN A 205 13.01 8.55 -3.67
N ARG A 206 12.09 8.09 -2.81
CA ARG A 206 10.96 7.21 -3.17
C ARG A 206 9.68 8.02 -3.29
N LYS A 207 9.03 7.95 -4.46
CA LYS A 207 7.68 8.47 -4.63
C LYS A 207 6.71 7.66 -3.77
N HIS A 208 5.80 8.35 -3.07
CA HIS A 208 4.70 7.69 -2.37
C HIS A 208 3.66 7.30 -3.42
N LEU A 209 3.40 6.02 -3.54
CA LEU A 209 2.30 5.50 -4.32
C LEU A 209 1.08 5.35 -3.40
N ASP A 210 -0.11 5.71 -3.88
CA ASP A 210 -1.35 5.34 -3.20
C ASP A 210 -1.51 3.81 -3.15
N LYS A 211 -2.45 3.32 -2.32
CA LYS A 211 -2.60 1.87 -2.11
C LYS A 211 -2.90 1.12 -3.42
N GLY A 212 -3.76 1.68 -4.28
CA GLY A 212 -4.10 1.09 -5.57
C GLY A 212 -2.89 1.02 -6.49
N THR A 213 -2.22 2.14 -6.71
CA THR A 213 -1.00 2.24 -7.51
C THR A 213 0.12 1.35 -6.98
N TYR A 214 0.28 1.21 -5.65
CA TYR A 214 1.27 0.30 -5.05
C TYR A 214 0.95 -1.17 -5.35
N VAL A 215 -0.30 -1.59 -5.18
CA VAL A 215 -0.73 -2.97 -5.47
C VAL A 215 -0.53 -3.28 -6.95
N VAL A 216 -0.91 -2.37 -7.83
CA VAL A 216 -0.72 -2.51 -9.29
C VAL A 216 0.77 -2.54 -9.64
N SER A 217 1.57 -1.62 -9.09
CA SER A 217 3.04 -1.61 -9.30
C SER A 217 3.69 -2.91 -8.84
N LYS A 218 3.23 -3.49 -7.71
CA LYS A 218 3.71 -4.79 -7.25
C LYS A 218 3.31 -5.92 -8.20
N LYS A 219 2.02 -5.97 -8.59
CA LYS A 219 1.53 -6.94 -9.58
C LYS A 219 2.27 -6.80 -10.91
N LEU A 220 2.50 -5.58 -11.39
CA LEU A 220 3.28 -5.34 -12.60
C LEU A 220 4.70 -5.87 -12.49
N SER A 221 5.37 -5.68 -11.36
CA SER A 221 6.72 -6.24 -11.13
C SER A 221 6.72 -7.77 -11.13
N GLU A 222 5.67 -8.40 -10.57
CA GLU A 222 5.48 -9.84 -10.61
C GLU A 222 5.23 -10.33 -12.04
N ILE A 223 4.41 -9.61 -12.79
CA ILE A 223 4.14 -9.86 -14.22
C ILE A 223 5.42 -9.74 -15.04
N ILE A 224 6.22 -8.68 -14.85
CA ILE A 224 7.51 -8.50 -15.51
C ILE A 224 8.45 -9.68 -15.25
N ASN A 225 8.55 -10.12 -14.00
CA ASN A 225 9.38 -11.27 -13.65
C ASN A 225 8.89 -12.57 -14.31
N ARG A 226 7.57 -12.75 -14.44
CA ARG A 226 6.98 -13.91 -15.15
C ARG A 226 7.21 -13.81 -16.66
N TYR A 227 7.03 -12.63 -17.22
CA TYR A 227 7.34 -12.33 -18.63
C TYR A 227 8.78 -12.67 -18.97
N ASP A 228 9.75 -12.20 -18.17
CA ASP A 228 11.16 -12.49 -18.41
C ASP A 228 11.48 -14.01 -18.37
N LYS A 229 10.80 -14.75 -17.48
CA LYS A 229 10.93 -16.23 -17.47
C LYS A 229 10.39 -16.86 -18.75
N VAL A 230 9.19 -16.43 -19.16
CA VAL A 230 8.55 -16.93 -20.38
C VAL A 230 9.36 -16.54 -21.61
N ARG A 231 9.83 -15.30 -21.69
CA ARG A 231 10.67 -14.81 -22.79
C ARG A 231 11.97 -15.63 -22.93
N ARG A 232 12.62 -15.96 -21.80
CA ARG A 232 13.80 -16.85 -21.82
C ARG A 232 13.46 -18.24 -22.31
N LEU A 233 12.32 -18.78 -21.85
CA LEU A 233 11.84 -20.10 -22.30
C LEU A 233 11.56 -20.11 -23.79
N VAL A 234 10.86 -19.09 -24.30
CA VAL A 234 10.57 -18.90 -25.72
C VAL A 234 11.87 -18.79 -26.54
N HIS A 235 12.81 -17.96 -26.08
CA HIS A 235 14.09 -17.80 -26.77
C HIS A 235 14.89 -19.11 -26.84
N ASN A 236 14.89 -19.91 -25.76
CA ASN A 236 15.55 -21.21 -25.76
C ASN A 236 14.84 -22.20 -26.69
N LEU A 237 13.48 -22.20 -26.69
CA LEU A 237 12.68 -23.01 -27.61
C LEU A 237 12.95 -22.64 -29.08
N ASP A 238 13.01 -21.36 -29.40
CA ASP A 238 13.33 -20.88 -30.76
C ASP A 238 14.72 -21.34 -31.22
N LYS A 239 15.71 -21.27 -30.32
CA LYS A 239 17.06 -21.79 -30.61
C LYS A 239 17.03 -23.29 -30.85
N ASP A 240 16.31 -24.02 -30.02
CA ASP A 240 16.20 -25.46 -30.14
C ASP A 240 15.45 -25.87 -31.41
N ILE A 241 14.36 -25.16 -31.73
CA ILE A 241 13.61 -25.35 -32.99
C ILE A 241 14.53 -25.08 -34.19
N THR A 242 15.30 -23.97 -34.16
CA THR A 242 16.20 -23.59 -35.26
C THR A 242 17.34 -24.62 -35.43
N ALA A 243 17.97 -25.01 -34.34
CA ALA A 243 19.06 -26.03 -34.37
C ALA A 243 18.60 -27.38 -34.87
N LYS A 244 17.37 -27.74 -34.55
CA LYS A 244 16.80 -29.02 -34.97
C LYS A 244 16.20 -28.99 -36.39
N LYS A 245 15.65 -27.87 -36.85
CA LYS A 245 15.28 -27.67 -38.27
C LYS A 245 16.49 -27.90 -39.20
N LEU A 246 17.68 -27.57 -38.73
CA LEU A 246 18.93 -27.86 -39.45
C LEU A 246 19.28 -29.36 -39.47
N LYS A 247 19.00 -30.11 -38.39
CA LYS A 247 19.21 -31.55 -38.27
C LYS A 247 18.11 -32.38 -38.94
N LEU A 248 16.95 -31.80 -39.16
CA LEU A 248 15.73 -32.47 -39.64
C LEU A 248 15.68 -32.75 -41.15
N LYS A 249 16.66 -32.31 -41.90
CA LYS A 249 16.85 -32.84 -43.25
C LYS A 249 17.06 -34.35 -43.27
N GLU A 250 17.26 -34.95 -42.06
CA GLU A 250 17.63 -36.37 -41.92
C GLU A 250 16.60 -37.29 -41.25
N GLN A 251 15.50 -36.79 -40.63
CA GLN A 251 14.56 -37.68 -39.91
C GLN A 251 13.11 -37.13 -39.83
N GLU A 252 12.20 -37.70 -40.62
CA GLU A 252 10.75 -37.34 -40.72
C GLU A 252 9.95 -37.62 -39.42
N GLU A 253 10.36 -38.53 -38.56
CA GLU A 253 9.61 -38.89 -37.33
C GLU A 253 9.61 -37.82 -36.23
N ARG A 254 10.45 -36.79 -36.30
CA ARG A 254 10.52 -35.72 -35.30
C ARG A 254 9.69 -34.49 -35.65
N LEU A 255 9.13 -34.42 -36.84
CA LEU A 255 8.39 -33.27 -37.35
C LEU A 255 7.13 -32.98 -36.51
N THR A 256 6.46 -34.05 -36.06
CA THR A 256 5.21 -33.92 -35.28
C THR A 256 5.44 -33.26 -33.91
N GLU A 257 6.59 -33.54 -33.27
CA GLU A 257 6.95 -32.92 -31.99
C GLU A 257 7.24 -31.42 -32.10
N TYR A 258 7.68 -31.00 -33.28
CA TYR A 258 7.98 -29.58 -33.58
C TYR A 258 6.74 -28.79 -33.83
N GLN A 259 5.83 -29.34 -34.62
CA GLN A 259 4.54 -28.69 -34.89
C GLN A 259 3.76 -28.41 -33.60
N GLU A 260 3.80 -29.36 -32.63
CA GLU A 260 3.18 -29.18 -31.34
C GLU A 260 3.82 -28.06 -30.49
N LEU A 261 5.17 -27.86 -30.59
CA LEU A 261 5.88 -26.78 -29.88
C LEU A 261 5.69 -25.43 -30.55
N GLU A 262 5.70 -25.40 -31.87
CA GLU A 262 5.44 -24.19 -32.65
C GLU A 262 3.98 -23.73 -32.49
N GLU A 263 3.04 -24.67 -32.40
CA GLU A 263 1.63 -24.40 -32.10
C GLU A 263 1.47 -23.82 -30.68
N LEU A 264 2.13 -24.41 -29.68
CA LEU A 264 2.14 -23.88 -28.31
C LEU A 264 2.69 -22.47 -28.26
N HIS A 265 3.82 -22.22 -28.94
CA HIS A 265 4.43 -20.92 -29.05
C HIS A 265 3.47 -19.88 -29.68
N ASN A 266 2.93 -20.21 -30.85
CA ASN A 266 2.14 -19.28 -31.63
C ASN A 266 0.74 -19.01 -31.03
N THR A 267 0.13 -20.01 -30.41
CA THR A 267 -1.26 -19.90 -29.92
C THR A 267 -1.37 -19.41 -28.47
N LYS A 268 -0.40 -19.75 -27.62
CA LYS A 268 -0.48 -19.44 -26.18
C LYS A 268 0.57 -18.41 -25.73
N ILE A 269 1.83 -18.62 -26.09
CA ILE A 269 2.92 -17.82 -25.54
C ILE A 269 3.03 -16.45 -26.23
N GLN A 270 2.99 -16.40 -27.54
CA GLN A 270 3.11 -15.18 -28.32
C GLN A 270 1.99 -14.15 -28.02
N PRO A 271 0.71 -14.53 -27.99
CA PRO A 271 -0.37 -13.61 -27.60
C PRO A 271 -0.21 -13.07 -26.19
N MET A 272 0.33 -13.89 -25.26
CA MET A 272 0.60 -13.46 -23.90
C MET A 272 1.71 -12.42 -23.84
N LEU A 273 2.78 -12.57 -24.63
CA LEU A 273 3.88 -11.61 -24.71
C LEU A 273 3.41 -10.27 -25.27
N LEU A 274 2.62 -10.29 -26.34
CA LEU A 274 2.05 -9.09 -26.94
C LEU A 274 1.09 -8.36 -25.99
N ALA A 275 0.27 -9.12 -25.24
CA ALA A 275 -0.63 -8.54 -24.23
C ALA A 275 0.16 -7.87 -23.10
N PHE A 276 1.34 -8.37 -22.80
CA PHE A 276 2.20 -7.78 -21.79
C PHE A 276 2.88 -6.49 -22.27
N GLU A 277 3.39 -6.43 -23.50
CA GLU A 277 3.98 -5.21 -24.08
C GLU A 277 2.95 -4.06 -24.09
N ASN A 278 1.72 -4.33 -24.48
CA ASN A 278 0.64 -3.35 -24.44
C ASN A 278 0.33 -2.84 -23.01
N LEU A 279 0.40 -3.72 -22.00
CA LEU A 279 0.22 -3.36 -20.59
C LEU A 279 1.36 -2.46 -20.09
N GLU A 280 2.60 -2.77 -20.45
CA GLU A 280 3.79 -1.99 -20.06
C GLU A 280 3.74 -0.58 -20.68
N ASP A 281 3.35 -0.46 -21.93
CA ASP A 281 3.23 0.81 -22.64
C ASP A 281 2.09 1.67 -22.09
N ALA A 282 0.93 1.10 -21.81
CA ALA A 282 -0.19 1.81 -21.18
C ALA A 282 0.17 2.33 -19.79
N PHE A 283 0.89 1.54 -19.01
CA PHE A 283 1.39 1.96 -17.69
C PHE A 283 2.40 3.12 -17.79
N LYS A 284 3.34 3.05 -18.73
CA LYS A 284 4.35 4.11 -18.97
C LYS A 284 3.70 5.41 -19.46
N ALA A 285 2.65 5.30 -20.27
CA ALA A 285 1.90 6.44 -20.80
C ALA A 285 0.94 7.06 -19.75
N GLY A 286 0.79 6.47 -18.56
CA GLY A 286 -0.15 6.93 -17.54
C GLY A 286 -1.63 6.75 -17.93
N GLN A 287 -1.92 5.84 -18.87
CA GLN A 287 -3.27 5.51 -19.31
C GLN A 287 -3.93 4.52 -18.35
N ASP A 288 -5.27 4.39 -18.46
CA ASP A 288 -5.99 3.33 -17.77
C ASP A 288 -5.59 1.97 -18.37
N TYR A 289 -4.91 1.16 -17.54
CA TYR A 289 -4.36 -0.14 -17.93
C TYR A 289 -5.17 -1.32 -17.36
N GLU A 290 -6.30 -1.06 -16.73
CA GLU A 290 -7.09 -2.10 -16.06
C GLU A 290 -7.63 -3.12 -17.07
N GLU A 291 -8.07 -2.66 -18.24
CA GLU A 291 -8.49 -3.52 -19.36
C GLU A 291 -7.32 -4.38 -19.89
N GLN A 292 -6.14 -3.78 -20.05
CA GLN A 292 -4.94 -4.48 -20.52
C GLN A 292 -4.47 -5.53 -19.49
N LEU A 293 -4.55 -5.20 -18.20
CA LEU A 293 -4.24 -6.12 -17.11
C LEU A 293 -5.20 -7.32 -17.08
N ASN A 294 -6.48 -7.08 -17.26
CA ASN A 294 -7.50 -8.13 -17.30
C ASN A 294 -7.28 -9.06 -18.49
N ARG A 295 -6.97 -8.50 -19.65
CA ARG A 295 -6.64 -9.27 -20.87
C ARG A 295 -5.40 -10.14 -20.66
N PHE A 296 -4.33 -9.60 -20.10
CA PHE A 296 -3.11 -10.35 -19.78
C PHE A 296 -3.38 -11.50 -18.79
N ASN A 297 -4.09 -11.23 -17.70
CA ASN A 297 -4.41 -12.24 -16.69
C ASN A 297 -5.23 -13.40 -17.27
N LYS A 298 -6.17 -13.11 -18.20
CA LYS A 298 -6.94 -14.11 -18.92
C LYS A 298 -6.02 -15.00 -19.77
N LEU A 299 -5.20 -14.41 -20.63
CA LEU A 299 -4.26 -15.14 -21.48
C LEU A 299 -3.25 -15.95 -20.64
N GLN A 300 -2.80 -15.43 -19.51
CA GLN A 300 -1.91 -16.13 -18.60
C GLN A 300 -2.57 -17.39 -17.99
N SER A 301 -3.86 -17.30 -17.66
CA SER A 301 -4.60 -18.44 -17.09
C SER A 301 -4.78 -19.61 -18.06
N GLU A 302 -4.71 -19.32 -19.37
CA GLU A 302 -4.84 -20.32 -20.45
C GLU A 302 -3.54 -21.15 -20.63
N ILE A 303 -2.40 -20.66 -20.07
CA ILE A 303 -1.15 -21.42 -20.06
C ILE A 303 -1.12 -22.31 -18.82
N THR A 304 -1.30 -23.61 -19.03
CA THR A 304 -1.33 -24.57 -17.93
C THR A 304 0.08 -24.96 -17.46
N GLU A 305 0.20 -25.39 -16.18
CA GLU A 305 1.44 -26.02 -15.70
C GLU A 305 1.89 -27.22 -16.56
N LYS A 306 0.96 -27.91 -17.21
CA LYS A 306 1.21 -29.03 -18.10
C LYS A 306 1.93 -28.57 -19.37
N ASP A 307 1.53 -27.42 -19.94
CA ASP A 307 2.19 -26.82 -21.10
C ASP A 307 3.63 -26.43 -20.77
N LEU A 308 3.85 -25.80 -19.60
CA LEU A 308 5.18 -25.42 -19.11
C LEU A 308 6.06 -26.65 -18.79
N LYS A 309 5.48 -27.70 -18.18
CA LYS A 309 6.18 -28.95 -17.89
C LYS A 309 6.52 -29.75 -19.18
N LYS A 310 5.63 -29.73 -20.19
CA LYS A 310 5.86 -30.36 -21.50
C LYS A 310 7.05 -29.67 -22.19
N ALA A 311 7.06 -28.34 -22.24
CA ALA A 311 8.17 -27.55 -22.79
C ALA A 311 9.50 -27.82 -22.01
N GLY A 312 9.46 -27.78 -20.67
CA GLY A 312 10.63 -27.95 -19.81
C GLY A 312 11.20 -29.37 -19.80
N ARG A 313 10.37 -30.41 -19.94
CA ARG A 313 10.84 -31.81 -20.04
C ARG A 313 11.55 -32.11 -21.37
N LYS A 314 11.14 -31.49 -22.47
CA LYS A 314 11.78 -31.65 -23.77
C LYS A 314 13.14 -30.94 -23.83
N ILE A 315 13.27 -29.76 -23.15
CA ILE A 315 14.56 -29.06 -23.02
C ILE A 315 15.58 -29.86 -22.19
N LYS A 316 15.15 -30.69 -21.19
CA LYS A 316 16.03 -31.51 -20.36
C LYS A 316 16.44 -32.83 -20.98
N LYS A 317 15.81 -33.28 -22.07
CA LYS A 317 16.13 -34.56 -22.77
C LYS A 317 17.10 -34.37 -23.92
N ILE A 318 17.57 -33.16 -24.13
CA ILE A 318 18.53 -32.74 -25.13
C ILE A 318 19.80 -32.27 -24.42
#